data_4f5a33107cc30a466f2d75e77fe074dc
#
_entry.id   4f5a33107cc30a466f2d75e77fe074dc
#
_cell.length_a   1.000
_cell.length_b   1.000
_cell.length_c   1.000
_cell.angle_alpha   90.00
_cell.angle_beta   90.00
_cell.angle_gamma   90.00
#
_symmetry.space_group_name_H-M   'P 1'
#
loop_
_entity.id
_entity.type
_entity.pdbx_description
1 polymer ?
#
loop_
_entity_poly.entity_id
_entity_poly.type
_entity_poly.pdbx_seq_one_letter_code
_entity_poly.pdbx_strand_id
1 'polypeptide(L)'
;MTEVKNRIRAFGFPRMIILAFLALLIVMMFILNVPVPLTISQCIVRVGINVALALAMVPGIMAGTGMNFALPLGIECGLLAGMISLQFNMKGVPGIFAAMLISIPFSVLAGLAYSQLVNRVKGSEMMVSTYVGFSVVALMCIGWLVLPFNNASIVWPIGDGLRTTITLEEWYDRALNRLWAFSIGGIDIPVGLILVIAVFCILVKLFMKSHLGLMMKAAGSNPNFAKANGVKVDSMRTMATIISTVLGGFGIIIYAQGFGFYQLYNAPLMMAFPAIAAVLIGGATPSRVSVFNVVLGTIMFQSMLAIAVPVANSLIPEGNLSEVVRTIVSNGIILYALSQMQGGKK
;
A
#
# COMPACT_ATOMS: atom_id res chain seq x y z
N MET A 1 -14.61 34.57 11.94
CA MET A 1 -15.42 33.34 11.78
C MET A 1 -15.40 32.80 10.34
N THR A 2 -15.45 33.61 9.31
CA THR A 2 -15.41 33.22 7.88
C THR A 2 -14.11 32.55 7.44
N GLU A 3 -12.96 33.02 7.90
CA GLU A 3 -11.64 32.45 7.55
C GLU A 3 -11.42 31.04 8.11
N VAL A 4 -11.83 30.79 9.34
CA VAL A 4 -11.79 29.47 9.98
C VAL A 4 -12.73 28.50 9.24
N LYS A 5 -13.93 28.96 8.85
CA LYS A 5 -14.88 28.15 8.08
C LYS A 5 -14.37 27.82 6.67
N ASN A 6 -13.63 28.72 6.05
CA ASN A 6 -12.99 28.48 4.75
C ASN A 6 -11.77 27.56 4.85
N ARG A 7 -10.96 27.66 5.89
CA ARG A 7 -9.86 26.73 6.18
C ARG A 7 -10.39 25.33 6.51
N ILE A 8 -11.46 25.21 7.27
CA ILE A 8 -12.14 23.96 7.59
C ILE A 8 -12.71 23.30 6.32
N ARG A 9 -13.34 24.07 5.44
CA ARG A 9 -13.82 23.56 4.13
C ARG A 9 -12.67 23.14 3.21
N ALA A 10 -11.55 23.85 3.21
CA ALA A 10 -10.35 23.52 2.43
C ALA A 10 -9.64 22.26 2.96
N PHE A 11 -9.70 21.97 4.27
CA PHE A 11 -9.09 20.78 4.88
C PHE A 11 -9.90 19.51 4.60
N GLY A 12 -11.18 19.63 4.33
CA GLY A 12 -12.11 18.53 4.03
C GLY A 12 -12.71 17.88 5.27
N PHE A 13 -14.03 17.81 5.30
CA PHE A 13 -14.81 17.23 6.39
C PHE A 13 -14.39 15.78 6.77
N PRO A 14 -14.04 14.89 5.79
CA PRO A 14 -13.57 13.54 6.09
C PRO A 14 -12.31 13.50 6.96
N ARG A 15 -11.35 14.37 6.68
CA ARG A 15 -10.08 14.43 7.44
C ARG A 15 -10.32 14.87 8.89
N MET A 16 -11.25 15.78 9.10
CA MET A 16 -11.59 16.27 10.45
C MET A 16 -12.17 15.14 11.31
N ILE A 17 -13.08 14.32 10.76
CA ILE A 17 -13.65 13.19 11.47
C ILE A 17 -12.56 12.19 11.87
N ILE A 18 -11.66 11.87 10.93
CA ILE A 18 -10.57 10.92 11.18
C ILE A 18 -9.57 11.47 12.19
N LEU A 19 -9.24 12.76 12.13
CA LEU A 19 -8.39 13.41 13.13
C LEU A 19 -9.06 13.46 14.50
N ALA A 20 -10.36 13.74 14.58
CA ALA A 20 -11.11 13.73 15.83
C ALA A 20 -11.15 12.31 16.43
N PHE A 21 -11.36 11.30 15.60
CA PHE A 21 -11.33 9.90 16.05
C PHE A 21 -9.92 9.47 16.50
N LEU A 22 -8.87 9.87 15.77
CA LEU A 22 -7.49 9.63 16.18
C LEU A 22 -7.16 10.31 17.51
N ALA A 23 -7.60 11.55 17.70
CA ALA A 23 -7.44 12.28 18.96
C ALA A 23 -8.16 11.58 20.11
N LEU A 24 -9.39 11.10 19.89
CA LEU A 24 -10.13 10.29 20.86
C LEU A 24 -9.35 9.02 21.25
N LEU A 25 -8.83 8.29 20.28
CA LEU A 25 -8.02 7.07 20.54
C LEU A 25 -6.76 7.38 21.34
N ILE A 26 -6.09 8.49 21.05
CA ILE A 26 -4.90 8.94 21.79
C ILE A 26 -5.29 9.24 23.26
N VAL A 27 -6.39 9.94 23.49
CA VAL A 27 -6.88 10.20 24.85
C VAL A 27 -7.21 8.89 25.58
N MET A 28 -7.91 7.97 24.91
CA MET A 28 -8.22 6.65 25.48
C MET A 28 -6.98 5.84 25.80
N MET A 29 -5.93 5.93 24.98
CA MET A 29 -4.64 5.26 25.22
C MET A 29 -4.01 5.71 26.54
N PHE A 30 -4.08 7.01 26.88
CA PHE A 30 -3.60 7.53 28.16
C PHE A 30 -4.49 7.12 29.34
N ILE A 31 -5.82 7.16 29.19
CA ILE A 31 -6.77 6.76 30.25
C ILE A 31 -6.60 5.26 30.60
N LEU A 32 -6.40 4.41 29.58
CA LEU A 32 -6.30 2.96 29.75
C LEU A 32 -4.87 2.46 30.07
N ASN A 33 -3.91 3.37 30.30
CA ASN A 33 -2.51 3.06 30.58
C ASN A 33 -1.85 2.11 29.54
N VAL A 34 -2.25 2.24 28.26
CA VAL A 34 -1.61 1.49 27.18
C VAL A 34 -0.14 1.95 27.03
N PRO A 35 0.84 1.04 26.83
CA PRO A 35 2.25 1.41 26.73
C PRO A 35 2.52 2.29 25.51
N VAL A 36 2.62 3.60 25.77
CA VAL A 36 2.79 4.64 24.75
C VAL A 36 4.04 4.44 23.88
N PRO A 37 5.25 4.15 24.44
CA PRO A 37 6.45 3.99 23.63
C PRO A 37 6.35 2.84 22.62
N LEU A 38 5.83 1.69 23.06
CA LEU A 38 5.63 0.52 22.19
C LEU A 38 4.62 0.82 21.07
N THR A 39 3.52 1.48 21.42
CA THR A 39 2.48 1.84 20.42
C THR A 39 3.01 2.81 19.38
N ILE A 40 3.82 3.82 19.77
CA ILE A 40 4.44 4.76 18.83
C ILE A 40 5.44 4.01 17.92
N SER A 41 6.27 3.13 18.46
CA SER A 41 7.20 2.31 17.66
C SER A 41 6.45 1.49 16.61
N GLN A 42 5.35 0.86 16.99
CA GLN A 42 4.48 0.12 16.06
C GLN A 42 3.84 1.04 15.00
N CYS A 43 3.41 2.25 15.38
CA CYS A 43 2.89 3.23 14.42
C CYS A 43 3.93 3.58 13.36
N ILE A 44 5.18 3.89 13.76
CA ILE A 44 6.25 4.26 12.84
C ILE A 44 6.52 3.14 11.83
N VAL A 45 6.63 1.89 12.29
CA VAL A 45 6.85 0.74 11.41
C VAL A 45 5.66 0.55 10.47
N ARG A 46 4.42 0.52 10.99
CA ARG A 46 3.21 0.33 10.17
C ARG A 46 3.04 1.42 9.12
N VAL A 47 3.27 2.67 9.47
CA VAL A 47 3.25 3.79 8.52
C VAL A 47 4.31 3.57 7.44
N GLY A 48 5.56 3.29 7.82
CA GLY A 48 6.65 3.08 6.87
C GLY A 48 6.32 2.02 5.82
N ILE A 49 5.98 0.81 6.23
CA ILE A 49 5.71 -0.30 5.31
C ILE A 49 4.48 -0.07 4.41
N ASN A 50 3.47 0.66 4.90
CA ASN A 50 2.26 0.92 4.11
C ASN A 50 2.39 2.13 3.17
N VAL A 51 3.29 3.08 3.44
CA VAL A 51 3.56 4.20 2.51
C VAL A 51 4.02 3.69 1.15
N ALA A 52 4.86 2.64 1.11
CA ALA A 52 5.33 2.06 -0.15
C ALA A 52 4.18 1.54 -1.03
N LEU A 53 3.20 0.83 -0.44
CA LEU A 53 2.00 0.36 -1.12
C LEU A 53 1.08 1.52 -1.55
N ALA A 54 0.93 2.54 -0.71
CA ALA A 54 0.12 3.71 -1.03
C ALA A 54 0.72 4.55 -2.17
N LEU A 55 2.05 4.64 -2.26
CA LEU A 55 2.74 5.33 -3.36
C LEU A 55 2.51 4.66 -4.72
N ALA A 56 2.24 3.36 -4.76
CA ALA A 56 1.89 2.65 -5.99
C ALA A 56 0.59 3.18 -6.65
N MET A 57 -0.28 3.87 -5.90
CA MET A 57 -1.49 4.49 -6.44
C MET A 57 -1.22 5.77 -7.25
N VAL A 58 -0.08 6.45 -7.00
CA VAL A 58 0.21 7.77 -7.57
C VAL A 58 0.22 7.78 -9.11
N PRO A 59 0.92 6.87 -9.81
CA PRO A 59 0.98 6.91 -11.27
C PRO A 59 -0.40 6.76 -11.94
N GLY A 60 -1.23 5.84 -11.45
CA GLY A 60 -2.58 5.62 -11.97
C GLY A 60 -3.47 6.86 -11.86
N ILE A 61 -3.47 7.51 -10.69
CA ILE A 61 -4.22 8.75 -10.47
C ILE A 61 -3.73 9.86 -11.41
N MET A 62 -2.42 10.00 -11.59
CA MET A 62 -1.85 11.01 -12.47
C MET A 62 -2.27 10.81 -13.93
N ALA A 63 -2.30 9.56 -14.40
CA ALA A 63 -2.67 9.23 -15.79
C ALA A 63 -4.18 9.18 -16.04
N GLY A 64 -5.01 9.45 -15.02
CA GLY A 64 -6.47 9.46 -15.16
C GLY A 64 -7.09 8.07 -15.27
N THR A 65 -6.36 7.01 -14.87
CA THR A 65 -6.93 5.65 -14.71
C THR A 65 -7.64 5.47 -13.36
N GLY A 66 -7.54 6.48 -12.49
CA GLY A 66 -8.15 6.46 -11.16
C GLY A 66 -7.36 5.67 -10.14
N MET A 67 -8.05 5.25 -9.07
CA MET A 67 -7.46 4.40 -8.02
C MET A 67 -7.24 2.99 -8.56
N ASN A 68 -6.03 2.46 -8.38
CA ASN A 68 -5.67 1.14 -8.89
C ASN A 68 -6.14 0.02 -7.94
N PHE A 69 -7.37 -0.47 -8.13
CA PHE A 69 -7.88 -1.63 -7.39
C PHE A 69 -7.22 -2.95 -7.80
N ALA A 70 -6.47 -2.97 -8.92
CA ALA A 70 -5.64 -4.10 -9.30
C ALA A 70 -4.23 -4.04 -8.67
N LEU A 71 -4.04 -3.31 -7.57
CA LEU A 71 -2.79 -3.36 -6.79
C LEU A 71 -2.37 -4.80 -6.44
N PRO A 72 -3.29 -5.75 -6.12
CA PRO A 72 -2.95 -7.15 -5.93
C PRO A 72 -2.14 -7.77 -7.07
N LEU A 73 -2.29 -7.33 -8.30
CA LEU A 73 -1.47 -7.78 -9.44
C LEU A 73 0.03 -7.50 -9.20
N GLY A 74 0.36 -6.29 -8.75
CA GLY A 74 1.74 -5.93 -8.41
C GLY A 74 2.23 -6.66 -7.16
N ILE A 75 1.34 -6.83 -6.18
CA ILE A 75 1.62 -7.57 -4.94
C ILE A 75 1.98 -9.03 -5.27
N GLU A 76 1.22 -9.71 -6.12
CA GLU A 76 1.52 -11.09 -6.53
C GLU A 76 2.86 -11.21 -7.26
N CYS A 77 3.20 -10.25 -8.12
CA CYS A 77 4.53 -10.20 -8.75
C CYS A 77 5.66 -10.03 -7.71
N GLY A 78 5.44 -9.21 -6.69
CA GLY A 78 6.38 -9.03 -5.58
C GLY A 78 6.49 -10.27 -4.69
N LEU A 79 5.38 -10.95 -4.40
CA LEU A 79 5.36 -12.22 -3.66
C LEU A 79 6.12 -13.30 -4.42
N LEU A 80 5.87 -13.44 -5.73
CA LEU A 80 6.60 -14.40 -6.58
C LEU A 80 8.11 -14.13 -6.56
N ALA A 81 8.50 -12.88 -6.71
CA ALA A 81 9.91 -12.50 -6.62
C ALA A 81 10.52 -12.74 -5.23
N GLY A 82 9.74 -12.50 -4.17
CA GLY A 82 10.10 -12.85 -2.80
C GLY A 82 10.36 -14.35 -2.66
N MET A 83 9.45 -15.21 -3.15
CA MET A 83 9.63 -16.66 -3.10
C MET A 83 10.88 -17.12 -3.87
N ILE A 84 11.13 -16.54 -5.04
CA ILE A 84 12.36 -16.80 -5.81
C ILE A 84 13.60 -16.39 -5.00
N SER A 85 13.58 -15.24 -4.36
CA SER A 85 14.67 -14.76 -3.49
C SER A 85 14.95 -15.72 -2.33
N LEU A 86 13.89 -16.25 -1.69
CA LEU A 86 14.01 -17.25 -0.61
C LEU A 86 14.55 -18.59 -1.13
N GLN A 87 14.11 -19.03 -2.32
CA GLN A 87 14.60 -20.24 -2.95
C GLN A 87 16.11 -20.21 -3.20
N PHE A 88 16.65 -19.03 -3.56
CA PHE A 88 18.09 -18.82 -3.77
C PHE A 88 18.83 -18.40 -2.48
N ASN A 89 18.21 -18.49 -1.31
CA ASN A 89 18.80 -18.15 -0.01
C ASN A 89 19.42 -16.75 0.08
N MET A 90 18.81 -15.76 -0.58
CA MET A 90 19.25 -14.37 -0.52
C MET A 90 18.92 -13.77 0.84
N LYS A 91 19.94 -13.30 1.59
CA LYS A 91 19.80 -12.87 2.99
C LYS A 91 20.04 -11.37 3.17
N GLY A 92 19.50 -10.83 4.27
CA GLY A 92 19.72 -9.45 4.70
C GLY A 92 19.20 -8.38 3.74
N VAL A 93 19.72 -7.18 3.86
CA VAL A 93 19.34 -6.03 3.03
C VAL A 93 19.57 -6.30 1.53
N PRO A 94 20.69 -6.89 1.09
CA PRO A 94 20.87 -7.27 -0.32
C PRO A 94 19.79 -8.22 -0.85
N GLY A 95 19.26 -9.13 -0.02
CA GLY A 95 18.17 -10.03 -0.37
C GLY A 95 16.87 -9.28 -0.68
N ILE A 96 16.57 -8.22 0.08
CA ILE A 96 15.41 -7.36 -0.17
C ILE A 96 15.53 -6.65 -1.54
N PHE A 97 16.69 -6.05 -1.81
CA PHE A 97 16.92 -5.38 -3.11
C PHE A 97 16.95 -6.37 -4.28
N ALA A 98 17.49 -7.57 -4.09
CA ALA A 98 17.45 -8.64 -5.09
C ALA A 98 15.99 -9.06 -5.39
N ALA A 99 15.16 -9.27 -4.36
CA ALA A 99 13.74 -9.55 -4.54
C ALA A 99 13.03 -8.43 -5.31
N MET A 100 13.32 -7.15 -5.00
CA MET A 100 12.78 -6.00 -5.75
C MET A 100 13.20 -6.04 -7.22
N LEU A 101 14.47 -6.29 -7.53
CA LEU A 101 14.97 -6.38 -8.91
C LEU A 101 14.31 -7.55 -9.66
N ILE A 102 14.18 -8.72 -9.03
CA ILE A 102 13.49 -9.87 -9.60
C ILE A 102 12.01 -9.58 -9.86
N SER A 103 11.36 -8.74 -9.06
CA SER A 103 9.95 -8.38 -9.25
C SER A 103 9.70 -7.52 -10.49
N ILE A 104 10.70 -6.77 -10.98
CA ILE A 104 10.54 -5.84 -12.11
C ILE A 104 10.04 -6.54 -13.39
N PRO A 105 10.69 -7.58 -13.94
CA PRO A 105 10.23 -8.21 -15.16
C PRO A 105 8.82 -8.78 -15.04
N PHE A 106 8.48 -9.42 -13.94
CA PHE A 106 7.12 -9.93 -13.70
C PHE A 106 6.09 -8.80 -13.63
N SER A 107 6.39 -7.74 -12.89
CA SER A 107 5.52 -6.57 -12.76
C SER A 107 5.35 -5.81 -14.08
N VAL A 108 6.39 -5.71 -14.91
CA VAL A 108 6.32 -5.08 -16.22
C VAL A 108 5.44 -5.90 -17.16
N LEU A 109 5.62 -7.21 -17.23
CA LEU A 109 4.80 -8.10 -18.08
C LEU A 109 3.33 -8.08 -17.64
N ALA A 110 3.07 -8.23 -16.34
CA ALA A 110 1.73 -8.19 -15.78
C ALA A 110 1.07 -6.81 -15.98
N GLY A 111 1.82 -5.73 -15.76
CA GLY A 111 1.37 -4.35 -15.98
C GLY A 111 1.09 -4.06 -17.45
N LEU A 112 1.86 -4.58 -18.39
CA LEU A 112 1.60 -4.49 -19.83
C LEU A 112 0.28 -5.19 -20.20
N ALA A 113 0.08 -6.43 -19.75
CA ALA A 113 -1.14 -7.18 -20.00
C ALA A 113 -2.37 -6.46 -19.43
N TYR A 114 -2.28 -6.01 -18.18
CA TYR A 114 -3.35 -5.27 -17.50
C TYR A 114 -3.65 -3.93 -18.17
N SER A 115 -2.62 -3.21 -18.64
CA SER A 115 -2.79 -1.91 -19.29
C SER A 115 -3.60 -1.99 -20.57
N GLN A 116 -3.49 -3.08 -21.34
CA GLN A 116 -4.29 -3.30 -22.56
C GLN A 116 -5.79 -3.37 -22.20
N LEU A 117 -6.12 -4.02 -21.08
CA LEU A 117 -7.49 -4.10 -20.60
C LEU A 117 -8.00 -2.70 -20.16
N VAL A 118 -7.23 -1.99 -19.34
CA VAL A 118 -7.56 -0.63 -18.83
C VAL A 118 -7.78 0.35 -20.00
N ASN A 119 -7.00 0.24 -21.07
CA ASN A 119 -7.14 1.12 -22.23
C ASN A 119 -8.39 0.81 -23.07
N ARG A 120 -8.91 -0.41 -23.00
CA ARG A 120 -10.16 -0.80 -23.71
C ARG A 120 -11.43 -0.40 -22.96
N VAL A 121 -11.40 -0.36 -21.62
CA VAL A 121 -12.58 -0.13 -20.77
C VAL A 121 -12.60 1.27 -20.15
N LYS A 122 -12.47 2.30 -21.01
CA LYS A 122 -12.48 3.70 -20.57
C LYS A 122 -13.81 4.07 -19.90
N GLY A 123 -13.74 4.62 -18.70
CA GLY A 123 -14.90 5.00 -17.87
C GLY A 123 -15.33 3.96 -16.84
N SER A 124 -14.87 2.69 -16.96
CA SER A 124 -15.17 1.61 -16.02
C SER A 124 -13.90 1.01 -15.40
N GLU A 125 -12.80 1.78 -15.40
CA GLU A 125 -11.48 1.31 -14.98
C GLU A 125 -11.48 0.77 -13.55
N MET A 126 -12.18 1.40 -12.62
CA MET A 126 -12.23 1.00 -11.22
C MET A 126 -12.90 -0.37 -11.03
N MET A 127 -14.03 -0.59 -11.73
CA MET A 127 -14.73 -1.88 -11.69
C MET A 127 -13.85 -2.99 -12.26
N VAL A 128 -13.28 -2.78 -13.44
CA VAL A 128 -12.45 -3.78 -14.12
C VAL A 128 -11.18 -4.05 -13.33
N SER A 129 -10.55 -3.03 -12.73
CA SER A 129 -9.37 -3.22 -11.89
C SER A 129 -9.66 -4.08 -10.66
N THR A 130 -10.84 -3.95 -10.05
CA THR A 130 -11.26 -4.78 -8.92
C THR A 130 -11.37 -6.26 -9.34
N TYR A 131 -12.05 -6.53 -10.45
CA TYR A 131 -12.17 -7.91 -10.95
C TYR A 131 -10.82 -8.50 -11.36
N VAL A 132 -9.94 -7.71 -11.99
CA VAL A 132 -8.58 -8.16 -12.33
C VAL A 132 -7.79 -8.50 -11.07
N GLY A 133 -7.85 -7.65 -10.03
CA GLY A 133 -7.19 -7.90 -8.76
C GLY A 133 -7.65 -9.24 -8.14
N PHE A 134 -8.95 -9.48 -8.09
CA PHE A 134 -9.51 -10.72 -7.55
C PHE A 134 -9.16 -11.95 -8.40
N SER A 135 -9.25 -11.82 -9.71
CA SER A 135 -8.94 -12.92 -10.63
C SER A 135 -7.47 -13.34 -10.58
N VAL A 136 -6.55 -12.37 -10.47
CA VAL A 136 -5.11 -12.66 -10.39
C VAL A 136 -4.77 -13.36 -9.09
N VAL A 137 -5.32 -12.93 -7.96
CA VAL A 137 -5.12 -13.61 -6.67
C VAL A 137 -5.65 -15.04 -6.73
N ALA A 138 -6.86 -15.25 -7.29
CA ALA A 138 -7.42 -16.58 -7.47
C ALA A 138 -6.55 -17.47 -8.38
N LEU A 139 -6.02 -16.91 -9.47
CA LEU A 139 -5.09 -17.61 -10.35
C LEU A 139 -3.79 -17.99 -9.63
N MET A 140 -3.24 -17.08 -8.84
CA MET A 140 -2.01 -17.30 -8.08
C MET A 140 -2.20 -18.30 -6.93
N CYS A 141 -3.41 -18.46 -6.39
CA CYS A 141 -3.71 -19.58 -5.46
C CYS A 141 -3.41 -20.94 -6.10
N ILE A 142 -3.74 -21.11 -7.40
CA ILE A 142 -3.37 -22.31 -8.15
C ILE A 142 -1.86 -22.32 -8.42
N GLY A 143 -1.28 -21.16 -8.78
CA GLY A 143 0.16 -21.01 -9.01
C GLY A 143 0.98 -21.46 -7.82
N TRP A 144 0.62 -21.09 -6.61
CA TRP A 144 1.33 -21.46 -5.37
C TRP A 144 1.35 -22.97 -5.09
N LEU A 145 0.40 -23.71 -5.65
CA LEU A 145 0.36 -25.18 -5.55
C LEU A 145 1.22 -25.87 -6.61
N VAL A 146 1.38 -25.25 -7.79
CA VAL A 146 2.01 -25.90 -8.96
C VAL A 146 3.45 -25.46 -9.19
N LEU A 147 3.83 -24.27 -8.69
CA LEU A 147 5.17 -23.73 -8.92
C LEU A 147 6.26 -24.61 -8.28
N PRO A 148 7.37 -24.92 -9.01
CA PRO A 148 8.39 -25.87 -8.60
C PRO A 148 9.37 -25.28 -7.58
N PHE A 149 8.91 -24.97 -6.39
CA PHE A 149 9.75 -24.56 -5.27
C PHE A 149 10.14 -25.81 -4.44
N ASN A 150 11.42 -25.92 -4.08
CA ASN A 150 11.98 -27.11 -3.42
C ASN A 150 12.59 -26.81 -2.05
N ASN A 151 12.60 -25.56 -1.60
CA ASN A 151 13.14 -25.21 -0.29
C ASN A 151 12.18 -25.67 0.84
N ALA A 152 12.66 -26.56 1.70
CA ALA A 152 11.87 -27.17 2.78
C ALA A 152 11.27 -26.16 3.77
N SER A 153 11.84 -24.96 3.89
CA SER A 153 11.31 -23.90 4.77
C SER A 153 10.11 -23.18 4.19
N ILE A 154 9.89 -23.22 2.86
CA ILE A 154 8.80 -22.52 2.19
C ILE A 154 7.69 -23.46 1.67
N VAL A 155 8.01 -24.75 1.47
CA VAL A 155 7.06 -25.77 1.00
C VAL A 155 6.41 -26.49 2.19
N TRP A 156 5.20 -27.02 1.99
CA TRP A 156 4.56 -27.88 2.99
C TRP A 156 5.38 -29.15 3.21
N PRO A 157 5.59 -29.60 4.46
CA PRO A 157 6.33 -30.83 4.74
C PRO A 157 5.56 -32.08 4.31
N ILE A 158 4.24 -32.02 4.19
CA ILE A 158 3.36 -33.09 3.74
C ILE A 158 2.37 -32.51 2.73
N GLY A 159 2.36 -33.01 1.51
CA GLY A 159 1.55 -32.51 0.40
C GLY A 159 2.32 -31.59 -0.55
N ASP A 160 1.59 -30.98 -1.49
CA ASP A 160 2.15 -30.12 -2.52
C ASP A 160 1.89 -28.64 -2.23
N GLY A 161 2.77 -27.77 -2.75
CA GLY A 161 2.61 -26.32 -2.77
C GLY A 161 3.32 -25.59 -1.62
N LEU A 162 3.18 -24.25 -1.67
CA LEU A 162 3.81 -23.35 -0.70
C LEU A 162 2.94 -23.20 0.56
N ARG A 163 3.60 -22.95 1.68
CA ARG A 163 2.92 -22.63 2.96
C ARG A 163 2.11 -21.33 2.82
N THR A 164 1.00 -21.23 3.55
CA THR A 164 0.17 -20.01 3.56
C THR A 164 0.89 -18.80 4.13
N THR A 165 1.70 -19.03 5.15
CA THR A 165 2.54 -18.02 5.80
C THR A 165 3.97 -18.54 5.84
N ILE A 166 4.91 -17.74 5.34
CA ILE A 166 6.33 -18.07 5.28
C ILE A 166 7.07 -17.04 6.10
N THR A 167 7.70 -17.47 7.20
CA THR A 167 8.50 -16.62 8.08
C THR A 167 9.80 -16.21 7.39
N LEU A 168 10.28 -15.00 7.67
CA LEU A 168 11.49 -14.45 7.07
C LEU A 168 12.70 -14.51 8.02
N GLU A 169 12.59 -15.21 9.16
CA GLU A 169 13.60 -15.23 10.23
C GLU A 169 14.98 -15.64 9.74
N GLU A 170 15.06 -16.60 8.80
CA GLU A 170 16.32 -17.11 8.26
C GLU A 170 16.91 -16.22 7.14
N TRP A 171 16.15 -15.27 6.59
CA TRP A 171 16.53 -14.49 5.41
C TRP A 171 16.68 -13.00 5.70
N TYR A 172 15.58 -12.26 5.79
CA TYR A 172 15.61 -10.81 5.95
C TYR A 172 14.48 -10.26 6.85
N ASP A 173 14.14 -11.03 7.92
CA ASP A 173 13.18 -10.56 8.92
C ASP A 173 13.60 -9.21 9.49
N ARG A 174 12.74 -8.21 9.33
CA ARG A 174 12.92 -6.86 9.85
C ARG A 174 14.29 -6.25 9.56
N ALA A 175 14.95 -6.68 8.46
CA ALA A 175 16.31 -6.26 8.15
C ALA A 175 16.42 -4.73 8.00
N LEU A 176 15.44 -4.08 7.34
CA LEU A 176 15.38 -2.62 7.25
C LEU A 176 15.02 -1.96 8.59
N ASN A 177 14.21 -2.63 9.42
CA ASN A 177 13.81 -2.08 10.71
C ASN A 177 14.96 -2.11 11.71
N ARG A 178 15.86 -3.12 11.63
CA ARG A 178 17.03 -3.26 12.50
C ARG A 178 18.23 -2.44 12.00
N LEU A 179 18.25 -2.08 10.72
CA LEU A 179 19.34 -1.31 10.13
C LEU A 179 19.37 0.09 10.74
N TRP A 180 20.47 0.40 11.46
CA TRP A 180 20.66 1.66 12.17
C TRP A 180 19.51 2.03 13.13
N ALA A 181 18.83 1.03 13.68
CA ALA A 181 17.80 1.26 14.68
C ALA A 181 18.41 1.83 15.96
N PHE A 182 17.74 2.81 16.57
CA PHE A 182 18.08 3.32 17.88
C PHE A 182 16.82 3.57 18.71
N SER A 183 16.96 3.51 20.03
CA SER A 183 15.87 3.72 20.97
C SER A 183 16.04 5.03 21.73
N ILE A 184 15.00 5.85 21.75
CA ILE A 184 14.92 7.10 22.55
C ILE A 184 13.71 6.99 23.47
N GLY A 185 13.92 7.00 24.80
CA GLY A 185 12.82 6.97 25.76
C GLY A 185 11.94 5.73 25.66
N GLY A 186 12.47 4.59 25.18
CA GLY A 186 11.72 3.35 24.95
C GLY A 186 10.96 3.30 23.61
N ILE A 187 11.14 4.30 22.73
CA ILE A 187 10.60 4.31 21.38
C ILE A 187 11.69 3.84 20.42
N ASP A 188 11.44 2.73 19.73
CA ASP A 188 12.35 2.20 18.72
C ASP A 188 12.10 2.90 17.38
N ILE A 189 13.14 3.54 16.85
CA ILE A 189 13.10 4.27 15.59
C ILE A 189 13.85 3.47 14.51
N PRO A 190 13.13 2.91 13.50
CA PRO A 190 13.72 2.11 12.44
C PRO A 190 14.29 3.00 11.33
N VAL A 191 15.50 3.54 11.51
CA VAL A 191 16.11 4.52 10.59
C VAL A 191 16.26 3.95 9.19
N GLY A 192 16.67 2.69 9.04
CA GLY A 192 16.82 2.07 7.72
C GLY A 192 15.51 2.01 6.94
N LEU A 193 14.40 1.68 7.61
CA LEU A 193 13.07 1.70 6.99
C LEU A 193 12.69 3.14 6.58
N ILE A 194 12.88 4.11 7.48
CA ILE A 194 12.57 5.53 7.21
C ILE A 194 13.37 6.05 6.01
N LEU A 195 14.65 5.74 5.93
CA LEU A 195 15.51 6.13 4.80
C LEU A 195 15.03 5.52 3.48
N VAL A 196 14.73 4.23 3.45
CA VAL A 196 14.21 3.56 2.25
C VAL A 196 12.91 4.23 1.80
N ILE A 197 11.97 4.47 2.71
CA ILE A 197 10.71 5.14 2.38
C ILE A 197 10.94 6.60 1.93
N ALA A 198 11.86 7.32 2.55
CA ALA A 198 12.22 8.67 2.12
C ALA A 198 12.77 8.67 0.68
N VAL A 199 13.65 7.72 0.35
CA VAL A 199 14.15 7.54 -1.02
C VAL A 199 13.00 7.24 -1.98
N PHE A 200 12.07 6.34 -1.64
CA PHE A 200 10.88 6.07 -2.46
C PHE A 200 10.02 7.32 -2.67
N CYS A 201 9.76 8.09 -1.62
CA CYS A 201 9.02 9.35 -1.71
C CYS A 201 9.73 10.37 -2.63
N ILE A 202 11.06 10.47 -2.53
CA ILE A 202 11.87 11.35 -3.38
C ILE A 202 11.81 10.90 -4.84
N LEU A 203 12.01 9.60 -5.11
CA LEU A 203 11.97 9.04 -6.46
C LEU A 203 10.60 9.26 -7.12
N VAL A 204 9.50 8.98 -6.41
CA VAL A 204 8.14 9.23 -6.92
C VAL A 204 7.91 10.72 -7.14
N LYS A 205 8.37 11.60 -6.25
CA LYS A 205 8.27 13.06 -6.40
C LYS A 205 9.07 13.57 -7.59
N LEU A 206 10.28 13.06 -7.82
CA LEU A 206 11.11 13.37 -8.99
C LEU A 206 10.44 12.87 -10.27
N PHE A 207 9.92 11.63 -10.25
CA PHE A 207 9.16 11.08 -11.36
C PHE A 207 7.95 11.94 -11.72
N MET A 208 7.16 12.39 -10.73
CA MET A 208 6.01 13.29 -10.95
C MET A 208 6.40 14.62 -11.63
N LYS A 209 7.63 15.10 -11.42
CA LYS A 209 8.18 16.32 -12.02
C LYS A 209 8.89 16.08 -13.35
N SER A 210 9.19 14.82 -13.71
CA SER A 210 9.83 14.46 -14.96
C SER A 210 8.92 14.74 -16.17
N HIS A 211 9.51 14.75 -17.37
CA HIS A 211 8.76 14.92 -18.61
C HIS A 211 7.63 13.88 -18.77
N LEU A 212 7.91 12.59 -18.45
CA LEU A 212 6.90 11.53 -18.46
C LEU A 212 5.79 11.79 -17.43
N GLY A 213 6.13 12.18 -16.21
CA GLY A 213 5.16 12.52 -15.18
C GLY A 213 4.25 13.69 -15.56
N LEU A 214 4.81 14.73 -16.19
CA LEU A 214 4.04 15.86 -16.69
C LEU A 214 3.10 15.46 -17.82
N MET A 215 3.55 14.63 -18.79
CA MET A 215 2.69 14.09 -19.85
C MET A 215 1.58 13.21 -19.29
N MET A 216 1.85 12.36 -18.29
CA MET A 216 0.82 11.57 -17.60
C MET A 216 -0.21 12.46 -16.93
N LYS A 217 0.23 13.51 -16.24
CA LYS A 217 -0.66 14.47 -15.60
C LYS A 217 -1.52 15.23 -16.61
N ALA A 218 -0.95 15.63 -17.75
CA ALA A 218 -1.71 16.24 -18.85
C ALA A 218 -2.76 15.28 -19.42
N ALA A 219 -2.35 14.01 -19.67
CA ALA A 219 -3.24 12.97 -20.17
C ALA A 219 -4.40 12.65 -19.20
N GLY A 220 -4.15 12.69 -17.89
CA GLY A 220 -5.17 12.42 -16.87
C GLY A 220 -6.10 13.62 -16.61
N SER A 221 -5.59 14.85 -16.69
CA SER A 221 -6.40 16.04 -16.40
C SER A 221 -7.32 16.45 -17.57
N ASN A 222 -6.82 16.39 -18.80
CA ASN A 222 -7.59 16.67 -20.02
C ASN A 222 -7.08 15.84 -21.19
N PRO A 223 -7.64 14.64 -21.41
CA PRO A 223 -7.19 13.73 -22.48
C PRO A 223 -7.31 14.34 -23.89
N ASN A 224 -8.34 15.15 -24.14
CA ASN A 224 -8.54 15.77 -25.46
C ASN A 224 -7.48 16.84 -25.74
N PHE A 225 -7.20 17.69 -24.76
CA PHE A 225 -6.13 18.68 -24.85
C PHE A 225 -4.75 18.00 -25.02
N ALA A 226 -4.48 16.95 -24.25
CA ALA A 226 -3.23 16.19 -24.36
C ALA A 226 -3.05 15.61 -25.76
N LYS A 227 -4.09 14.99 -26.34
CA LYS A 227 -4.08 14.47 -27.73
C LYS A 227 -3.82 15.55 -28.75
N ALA A 228 -4.49 16.72 -28.64
CA ALA A 228 -4.30 17.84 -29.55
C ALA A 228 -2.84 18.37 -29.52
N ASN A 229 -2.13 18.20 -28.41
CA ASN A 229 -0.72 18.55 -28.27
C ASN A 229 0.24 17.36 -28.52
N GLY A 230 -0.21 16.30 -29.19
CA GLY A 230 0.61 15.18 -29.63
C GLY A 230 0.93 14.14 -28.55
N VAL A 231 0.34 14.24 -27.34
CA VAL A 231 0.55 13.25 -26.29
C VAL A 231 -0.28 11.99 -26.56
N LYS A 232 0.39 10.85 -26.65
CA LYS A 232 -0.27 9.53 -26.80
C LYS A 232 -0.87 9.09 -25.44
N VAL A 233 -2.14 9.47 -25.18
CA VAL A 233 -2.83 9.23 -23.90
C VAL A 233 -2.80 7.76 -23.49
N ASP A 234 -3.08 6.84 -24.42
CA ASP A 234 -3.09 5.40 -24.11
C ASP A 234 -1.70 4.87 -23.73
N SER A 235 -0.63 5.42 -24.33
CA SER A 235 0.75 5.10 -23.94
C SER A 235 1.08 5.61 -22.53
N MET A 236 0.59 6.81 -22.16
CA MET A 236 0.79 7.34 -20.80
C MET A 236 0.03 6.52 -19.76
N ARG A 237 -1.18 6.07 -20.07
CA ARG A 237 -1.95 5.15 -19.20
C ARG A 237 -1.24 3.80 -19.04
N THR A 238 -0.69 3.25 -20.14
CA THR A 238 0.11 2.02 -20.09
C THR A 238 1.33 2.15 -19.17
N MET A 239 2.12 3.21 -19.38
CA MET A 239 3.30 3.46 -18.55
C MET A 239 2.94 3.65 -17.07
N ALA A 240 1.87 4.38 -16.78
CA ALA A 240 1.39 4.58 -15.42
C ALA A 240 0.97 3.26 -14.76
N THR A 241 0.29 2.39 -15.49
CA THR A 241 -0.11 1.07 -15.01
C THR A 241 1.09 0.19 -14.71
N ILE A 242 2.10 0.15 -15.60
CA ILE A 242 3.35 -0.60 -15.39
C ILE A 242 4.07 -0.11 -14.14
N ILE A 243 4.28 1.21 -14.00
CA ILE A 243 4.99 1.78 -12.87
C ILE A 243 4.21 1.51 -11.57
N SER A 244 2.88 1.63 -11.58
CA SER A 244 2.02 1.27 -10.44
C SER A 244 2.18 -0.19 -10.03
N THR A 245 2.24 -1.11 -11.00
CA THR A 245 2.43 -2.55 -10.73
C THR A 245 3.82 -2.84 -10.15
N VAL A 246 4.87 -2.21 -10.68
CA VAL A 246 6.24 -2.33 -10.15
C VAL A 246 6.33 -1.80 -8.72
N LEU A 247 5.76 -0.62 -8.46
CA LEU A 247 5.73 -0.05 -7.10
C LEU A 247 4.90 -0.91 -6.14
N GLY A 248 3.85 -1.58 -6.61
CA GLY A 248 3.09 -2.56 -5.84
C GLY A 248 3.94 -3.76 -5.43
N GLY A 249 4.75 -4.28 -6.37
CA GLY A 249 5.71 -5.36 -6.10
C GLY A 249 6.79 -4.97 -5.09
N PHE A 250 7.35 -3.77 -5.20
CA PHE A 250 8.28 -3.25 -4.20
C PHE A 250 7.61 -3.04 -2.84
N GLY A 251 6.38 -2.53 -2.87
CA GLY A 251 5.60 -2.26 -1.66
C GLY A 251 5.36 -3.50 -0.81
N ILE A 252 5.01 -4.64 -1.43
CA ILE A 252 4.77 -5.87 -0.67
C ILE A 252 6.06 -6.46 -0.09
N ILE A 253 7.20 -6.33 -0.78
CA ILE A 253 8.49 -6.79 -0.27
C ILE A 253 8.89 -5.98 0.98
N ILE A 254 8.73 -4.64 0.94
CA ILE A 254 8.95 -3.77 2.10
C ILE A 254 7.96 -4.09 3.22
N TYR A 255 6.70 -4.35 2.88
CA TYR A 255 5.65 -4.70 3.84
C TYR A 255 5.97 -6.00 4.57
N ALA A 256 6.29 -7.06 3.81
CA ALA A 256 6.54 -8.39 4.35
C ALA A 256 7.79 -8.41 5.26
N GLN A 257 8.89 -7.78 4.85
CA GLN A 257 10.07 -7.68 5.72
C GLN A 257 9.79 -6.94 7.03
N GLY A 258 8.91 -5.93 7.01
CA GLY A 258 8.54 -5.17 8.22
C GLY A 258 7.70 -5.98 9.21
N PHE A 259 6.85 -6.88 8.71
CA PHE A 259 6.08 -7.83 9.53
C PHE A 259 6.86 -9.10 9.88
N GLY A 260 7.86 -9.48 9.10
CA GLY A 260 8.69 -10.67 9.31
C GLY A 260 8.14 -11.93 8.64
N PHE A 261 7.16 -11.81 7.75
CA PHE A 261 6.59 -12.95 7.01
C PHE A 261 5.94 -12.53 5.69
N TYR A 262 5.91 -13.45 4.74
CA TYR A 262 5.04 -13.38 3.57
C TYR A 262 3.74 -14.13 3.83
N GLN A 263 2.63 -13.53 3.44
CA GLN A 263 1.32 -14.20 3.37
C GLN A 263 0.94 -14.36 1.90
N LEU A 264 0.76 -15.61 1.50
CA LEU A 264 0.35 -16.00 0.15
C LEU A 264 -1.18 -16.19 0.09
N TYR A 265 -1.66 -16.76 -1.00
CA TYR A 265 -3.06 -17.10 -1.25
C TYR A 265 -3.99 -15.88 -1.16
N ASN A 266 -4.98 -15.92 -0.30
CA ASN A 266 -6.03 -14.90 -0.23
C ASN A 266 -5.60 -13.59 0.46
N ALA A 267 -4.43 -13.54 1.11
CA ALA A 267 -4.01 -12.34 1.83
C ALA A 267 -3.85 -11.09 0.95
N PRO A 268 -3.34 -11.17 -0.30
CA PRO A 268 -3.23 -10.02 -1.17
C PRO A 268 -4.56 -9.40 -1.60
N LEU A 269 -5.65 -10.16 -1.54
CA LEU A 269 -6.97 -9.78 -2.05
C LEU A 269 -7.47 -8.44 -1.50
N MET A 270 -7.29 -8.21 -0.22
CA MET A 270 -7.80 -7.03 0.47
C MET A 270 -6.75 -5.92 0.65
N MET A 271 -5.49 -6.10 0.21
CA MET A 271 -4.42 -5.13 0.45
C MET A 271 -4.55 -3.81 -0.33
N ALA A 272 -5.32 -3.80 -1.42
CA ALA A 272 -5.58 -2.58 -2.18
C ALA A 272 -6.43 -1.57 -1.39
N PHE A 273 -7.42 -2.02 -0.63
CA PHE A 273 -8.38 -1.15 0.06
C PHE A 273 -7.75 -0.23 1.11
N PRO A 274 -6.88 -0.71 2.01
CA PRO A 274 -6.16 0.15 2.95
C PRO A 274 -5.27 1.20 2.27
N ALA A 275 -4.61 0.84 1.17
CA ALA A 275 -3.78 1.77 0.41
C ALA A 275 -4.63 2.88 -0.25
N ILE A 276 -5.77 2.51 -0.84
CA ILE A 276 -6.74 3.47 -1.41
C ILE A 276 -7.32 4.39 -0.33
N ALA A 277 -7.74 3.82 0.80
CA ALA A 277 -8.28 4.59 1.92
C ALA A 277 -7.26 5.61 2.44
N ALA A 278 -6.00 5.20 2.63
CA ALA A 278 -4.92 6.09 3.04
C ALA A 278 -4.75 7.27 2.06
N VAL A 279 -4.73 7.00 0.76
CA VAL A 279 -4.58 8.02 -0.28
C VAL A 279 -5.75 9.01 -0.29
N LEU A 280 -6.98 8.51 -0.14
CA LEU A 280 -8.19 9.34 -0.07
C LEU A 280 -8.25 10.21 1.20
N ILE A 281 -7.95 9.62 2.36
CA ILE A 281 -7.85 10.33 3.64
C ILE A 281 -6.82 11.45 3.56
N GLY A 282 -5.70 11.21 2.88
CA GLY A 282 -4.70 12.22 2.59
C GLY A 282 -5.18 13.34 1.65
N GLY A 283 -6.39 13.20 1.07
CA GLY A 283 -7.06 14.18 0.21
C GLY A 283 -6.60 14.16 -1.23
N ALA A 284 -6.10 13.05 -1.69
CA ALA A 284 -6.02 12.82 -3.11
C ALA A 284 -7.44 12.72 -3.69
N THR A 285 -7.60 13.25 -4.88
CA THR A 285 -8.83 13.10 -5.68
C THR A 285 -8.53 12.22 -6.88
N PRO A 286 -9.53 11.70 -7.60
CA PRO A 286 -9.30 10.90 -8.80
C PRO A 286 -8.46 11.58 -9.90
N SER A 287 -8.26 12.91 -9.81
CA SER A 287 -7.48 13.71 -10.76
C SER A 287 -6.27 14.43 -10.18
N ARG A 288 -6.11 14.43 -8.84
CA ARG A 288 -5.03 15.16 -8.18
C ARG A 288 -4.46 14.36 -7.01
N VAL A 289 -3.16 14.13 -7.05
CA VAL A 289 -2.42 13.44 -6.01
C VAL A 289 -1.08 14.12 -5.78
N SER A 290 -0.59 14.09 -4.54
CA SER A 290 0.78 14.48 -4.19
C SER A 290 1.38 13.47 -3.23
N VAL A 291 2.71 13.32 -3.25
CA VAL A 291 3.42 12.44 -2.30
C VAL A 291 3.11 12.82 -0.85
N PHE A 292 3.03 14.13 -0.57
CA PHE A 292 2.67 14.63 0.76
C PHE A 292 1.29 14.13 1.21
N ASN A 293 0.28 14.20 0.32
CA ASN A 293 -1.06 13.71 0.63
C ASN A 293 -1.06 12.21 0.93
N VAL A 294 -0.31 11.43 0.13
CA VAL A 294 -0.19 9.98 0.32
C VAL A 294 0.44 9.66 1.68
N VAL A 295 1.56 10.28 2.01
CA VAL A 295 2.25 10.08 3.30
C VAL A 295 1.36 10.50 4.47
N LEU A 296 0.75 11.70 4.41
CA LEU A 296 -0.12 12.21 5.47
C LEU A 296 -1.32 11.28 5.71
N GLY A 297 -1.98 10.85 4.64
CA GLY A 297 -3.12 9.94 4.76
C GLY A 297 -2.73 8.57 5.30
N THR A 298 -1.56 8.06 4.91
CA THR A 298 -1.04 6.80 5.46
C THR A 298 -0.72 6.94 6.95
N ILE A 299 -0.11 8.05 7.37
CA ILE A 299 0.13 8.33 8.79
C ILE A 299 -1.20 8.32 9.56
N MET A 300 -2.19 9.08 9.11
CA MET A 300 -3.49 9.17 9.79
C MET A 300 -4.17 7.80 9.89
N PHE A 301 -4.26 7.07 8.78
CA PHE A 301 -4.96 5.79 8.72
C PHE A 301 -4.25 4.68 9.50
N GLN A 302 -2.95 4.52 9.30
CA GLN A 302 -2.19 3.44 9.95
C GLN A 302 -1.96 3.69 11.44
N SER A 303 -1.74 4.93 11.86
CA SER A 303 -1.66 5.26 13.30
C SER A 303 -2.96 4.97 14.01
N MET A 304 -4.10 5.29 13.39
CA MET A 304 -5.39 4.99 13.96
C MET A 304 -5.61 3.49 14.13
N LEU A 305 -5.28 2.66 13.12
CA LEU A 305 -5.37 1.21 13.23
C LEU A 305 -4.39 0.64 14.26
N ALA A 306 -3.19 1.22 14.37
CA ALA A 306 -2.18 0.78 15.34
C ALA A 306 -2.57 1.06 16.78
N ILE A 307 -3.27 2.18 17.05
CA ILE A 307 -3.72 2.57 18.39
C ILE A 307 -5.04 1.88 18.75
N ALA A 308 -5.94 1.70 17.77
CA ALA A 308 -7.26 1.12 18.01
C ALA A 308 -7.20 -0.29 18.61
N VAL A 309 -6.25 -1.12 18.16
CA VAL A 309 -6.12 -2.52 18.62
C VAL A 309 -5.73 -2.61 20.10
N PRO A 310 -4.64 -1.97 20.59
CA PRO A 310 -4.31 -2.00 22.01
C PRO A 310 -5.38 -1.38 22.91
N VAL A 311 -6.00 -0.28 22.46
CA VAL A 311 -7.12 0.37 23.18
C VAL A 311 -8.31 -0.58 23.31
N ALA A 312 -8.69 -1.26 22.22
CA ALA A 312 -9.78 -2.24 22.26
C ALA A 312 -9.49 -3.42 23.18
N ASN A 313 -8.26 -3.95 23.16
CA ASN A 313 -7.84 -5.03 24.04
C ASN A 313 -7.86 -4.63 25.52
N SER A 314 -7.56 -3.37 25.83
CA SER A 314 -7.61 -2.86 27.21
C SER A 314 -9.04 -2.62 27.69
N LEU A 315 -10.00 -2.34 26.79
CA LEU A 315 -11.41 -2.17 27.11
C LEU A 315 -12.13 -3.49 27.35
N ILE A 316 -11.76 -4.52 26.60
CA ILE A 316 -12.41 -5.84 26.63
C ILE A 316 -11.34 -6.90 26.67
N PRO A 317 -10.82 -7.26 27.89
CA PRO A 317 -9.76 -8.24 28.06
C PRO A 317 -10.15 -9.68 27.69
N GLU A 318 -11.45 -9.97 27.72
CA GLU A 318 -11.99 -11.32 27.47
C GLU A 318 -12.39 -11.46 26.00
N GLY A 319 -11.56 -12.17 25.23
CA GLY A 319 -11.86 -12.61 23.88
C GLY A 319 -11.01 -11.97 22.77
N ASN A 320 -11.06 -12.60 21.60
CA ASN A 320 -10.37 -12.13 20.37
C ASN A 320 -11.06 -10.93 19.69
N LEU A 321 -11.57 -9.98 20.49
CA LEU A 321 -12.31 -8.82 19.98
C LEU A 321 -11.42 -7.80 19.29
N SER A 322 -10.11 -7.82 19.52
CA SER A 322 -9.16 -6.92 18.85
C SER A 322 -9.20 -7.03 17.33
N GLU A 323 -9.29 -8.26 16.81
CA GLU A 323 -9.36 -8.49 15.37
C GLU A 323 -10.71 -8.01 14.80
N VAL A 324 -11.80 -8.22 15.55
CA VAL A 324 -13.14 -7.75 15.17
C VAL A 324 -13.17 -6.21 15.15
N VAL A 325 -12.64 -5.56 16.19
CA VAL A 325 -12.54 -4.09 16.26
C VAL A 325 -11.66 -3.56 15.14
N ARG A 326 -10.50 -4.16 14.90
CA ARG A 326 -9.62 -3.79 13.77
C ARG A 326 -10.37 -3.86 12.45
N THR A 327 -11.12 -4.93 12.22
CA THR A 327 -11.89 -5.15 10.98
C THR A 327 -13.02 -4.13 10.84
N ILE A 328 -13.79 -3.88 11.90
CA ILE A 328 -14.87 -2.89 11.89
C ILE A 328 -14.31 -1.48 11.64
N VAL A 329 -13.26 -1.07 12.35
CA VAL A 329 -12.64 0.24 12.19
C VAL A 329 -12.06 0.39 10.80
N SER A 330 -11.28 -0.59 10.32
CA SER A 330 -10.69 -0.57 8.98
C SER A 330 -11.76 -0.48 7.90
N ASN A 331 -12.73 -1.37 7.92
CA ASN A 331 -13.77 -1.42 6.88
C ASN A 331 -14.71 -0.20 6.95
N GLY A 332 -15.04 0.27 8.14
CA GLY A 332 -15.85 1.47 8.33
C GLY A 332 -15.19 2.71 7.71
N ILE A 333 -13.88 2.86 7.90
CA ILE A 333 -13.13 3.98 7.34
C ILE A 333 -12.94 3.82 5.83
N ILE A 334 -12.66 2.61 5.34
CA ILE A 334 -12.58 2.33 3.91
C ILE A 334 -13.90 2.69 3.23
N LEU A 335 -15.03 2.23 3.77
CA LEU A 335 -16.36 2.55 3.25
C LEU A 335 -16.63 4.06 3.26
N TYR A 336 -16.27 4.72 4.36
CA TYR A 336 -16.40 6.17 4.46
C TYR A 336 -15.53 6.90 3.42
N ALA A 337 -14.27 6.52 3.27
CA ALA A 337 -13.36 7.09 2.28
C ALA A 337 -13.86 6.87 0.85
N LEU A 338 -14.37 5.68 0.52
CA LEU A 338 -14.92 5.35 -0.79
C LEU A 338 -16.24 6.09 -1.07
N SER A 339 -17.11 6.29 -0.08
CA SER A 339 -18.37 7.02 -0.25
C SER A 339 -18.14 8.48 -0.67
N GLN A 340 -17.03 9.09 -0.21
CA GLN A 340 -16.65 10.45 -0.59
C GLN A 340 -16.21 10.56 -2.06
N MET A 341 -15.76 9.46 -2.70
CA MET A 341 -15.45 9.46 -4.13
C MET A 341 -16.70 9.60 -5.00
N GLN A 342 -17.83 9.05 -4.57
CA GLN A 342 -19.09 9.10 -5.30
C GLN A 342 -19.84 10.44 -5.10
N GLY A 343 -19.69 11.07 -3.93
CA GLY A 343 -20.32 12.35 -3.61
C GLY A 343 -19.75 13.58 -4.34
N GLY A 344 -18.55 13.48 -4.90
CA GLY A 344 -17.88 14.57 -5.62
C GLY A 344 -18.35 14.80 -7.06
N LYS A 345 -19.38 14.10 -7.53
CA LYS A 345 -19.98 14.24 -8.87
C LYS A 345 -21.27 15.08 -8.91
N LYS A 346 -21.51 15.92 -7.88
CA LYS A 346 -22.59 16.93 -7.92
C LYS A 346 -22.02 18.31 -8.10
#